data_8b766a35541be3c5c6bc863a02e386e2
#
_entry.id   8b766a35541be3c5c6bc863a02e386e2
#
_cell.length_a   1.000
_cell.length_b   1.000
_cell.length_c   1.000
_cell.angle_alpha   90.00
_cell.angle_beta   90.00
_cell.angle_gamma   90.00
#
_symmetry.space_group_name_H-M   'P 1'
#
loop_
_entity.id
_entity.type
_entity.pdbx_description
1 polymer ?
#
loop_
_entity_poly.entity_id
_entity_poly.type
_entity_poly.pdbx_seq_one_letter_code
_entity_poly.pdbx_strand_id
1 'polypeptide(L)'
;MSQASKHVGWCLRKAQKDIAECEKLGKKPKHRGLMKVESDMEEAKRHIAKAEHNLIIAEYLINGGFTDASVGNIFYTMYQCFLSIATKFGYDTGNQTCTLALMEYLKEQGKINLDDKFFKYFKYEDEGDGKGRKKK
;
A
#
# COMPACT_ATOMS: atom_id res chain seq x y z
N MET A 1 12.61 11.12 -16.15
CA MET A 1 11.78 10.26 -15.31
C MET A 1 12.08 10.45 -13.83
N SER A 2 11.03 10.56 -13.03
CA SER A 2 11.19 10.71 -11.59
C SER A 2 11.59 9.38 -10.94
N GLN A 3 12.01 9.46 -9.68
CA GLN A 3 12.31 8.28 -8.88
C GLN A 3 11.06 7.41 -8.70
N ALA A 4 9.92 8.04 -8.43
CA ALA A 4 8.66 7.31 -8.28
C ALA A 4 8.27 6.58 -9.57
N SER A 5 8.41 7.23 -10.72
CA SER A 5 8.13 6.61 -12.02
C SER A 5 9.00 5.38 -12.27
N LYS A 6 10.28 5.49 -11.96
CA LYS A 6 11.22 4.36 -12.11
C LYS A 6 10.84 3.21 -11.18
N HIS A 7 10.46 3.53 -9.96
CA HIS A 7 10.08 2.53 -8.97
C HIS A 7 8.80 1.81 -9.38
N VAL A 8 7.81 2.55 -9.87
CA VAL A 8 6.58 1.94 -10.39
C VAL A 8 6.90 0.98 -11.54
N GLY A 9 7.79 1.40 -12.45
CA GLY A 9 8.23 0.53 -13.55
C GLY A 9 8.85 -0.76 -13.06
N TRP A 10 9.70 -0.68 -12.05
CA TRP A 10 10.31 -1.85 -11.42
C TRP A 10 9.23 -2.77 -10.83
N CYS A 11 8.25 -2.18 -10.13
CA CYS A 11 7.17 -2.95 -9.52
C CYS A 11 6.31 -3.66 -10.55
N LEU A 12 6.07 -3.03 -11.69
CA LEU A 12 5.32 -3.66 -12.78
C LEU A 12 6.06 -4.86 -13.36
N ARG A 13 7.36 -4.73 -13.56
CA ARG A 13 8.21 -5.82 -14.06
C ARG A 13 8.30 -6.95 -13.04
N LYS A 14 8.40 -6.60 -11.76
CA LYS A 14 8.46 -7.58 -10.67
C LYS A 14 7.21 -8.46 -10.67
N ALA A 15 6.04 -7.86 -10.81
CA ALA A 15 4.79 -8.61 -10.85
C ALA A 15 4.73 -9.56 -12.05
N GLN A 16 5.14 -9.09 -13.23
CA GLN A 16 5.16 -9.93 -14.43
C GLN A 16 6.05 -11.15 -14.23
N LYS A 17 7.22 -10.95 -13.63
CA LYS A 17 8.15 -12.01 -13.35
C LYS A 17 7.56 -13.03 -12.35
N ASP A 18 6.94 -12.52 -11.29
CA ASP A 18 6.33 -13.37 -10.26
C ASP A 18 5.22 -14.23 -10.85
N ILE A 19 4.36 -13.65 -11.68
CA ILE A 19 3.25 -14.37 -12.32
C ILE A 19 3.79 -15.45 -13.28
N ALA A 20 4.80 -15.13 -14.07
CA ALA A 20 5.42 -16.09 -14.99
C ALA A 20 6.00 -17.28 -14.23
N GLU A 21 6.63 -17.00 -13.08
CA GLU A 21 7.18 -18.05 -12.23
C GLU A 21 6.09 -18.95 -11.65
N CYS A 22 4.96 -18.36 -11.22
CA CYS A 22 3.83 -19.13 -10.73
C CYS A 22 3.27 -20.05 -11.81
N GLU A 23 3.17 -19.56 -13.04
CA GLU A 23 2.71 -20.38 -14.17
C GLU A 23 3.60 -21.58 -14.39
N LYS A 24 4.92 -21.37 -14.37
CA LYS A 24 5.90 -22.46 -14.53
C LYS A 24 5.74 -23.55 -13.49
N LEU A 25 5.41 -23.16 -12.26
CA LEU A 25 5.30 -24.07 -11.14
C LEU A 25 3.90 -24.63 -10.95
N GLY A 26 2.96 -24.26 -11.80
CA GLY A 26 1.56 -24.68 -11.69
C GLY A 26 0.86 -24.15 -10.45
N LYS A 27 1.32 -23.02 -9.91
CA LYS A 27 0.75 -22.40 -8.73
C LYS A 27 -0.25 -21.31 -9.12
N LYS A 28 -1.13 -20.96 -8.19
CA LYS A 28 -2.06 -19.82 -8.38
C LYS A 28 -1.27 -18.54 -8.59
N PRO A 29 -1.72 -17.67 -9.51
CA PRO A 29 -1.03 -16.40 -9.75
C PRO A 29 -0.93 -15.56 -8.48
N LYS A 30 0.28 -15.11 -8.17
CA LYS A 30 0.57 -14.26 -7.01
C LYS A 30 1.78 -13.41 -7.33
N HIS A 31 1.76 -12.16 -6.91
CA HIS A 31 2.89 -11.26 -7.17
C HIS A 31 3.16 -10.32 -6.00
N ARG A 32 4.36 -9.76 -5.98
CA ARG A 32 4.81 -8.80 -4.99
C ARG A 32 5.21 -7.46 -5.63
N GLY A 33 4.48 -7.06 -6.64
CA GLY A 33 4.74 -5.81 -7.34
C GLY A 33 3.46 -5.05 -7.61
N LEU A 34 3.32 -4.55 -8.83
CA LEU A 34 2.12 -3.86 -9.29
C LEU A 34 1.65 -4.50 -10.59
N MET A 35 0.35 -4.66 -10.72
CA MET A 35 -0.28 -5.08 -11.97
C MET A 35 -1.35 -4.09 -12.37
N LYS A 36 -1.40 -3.76 -13.65
CA LYS A 36 -2.51 -2.98 -14.18
C LYS A 36 -3.70 -3.91 -14.35
N VAL A 37 -4.84 -3.50 -13.81
CA VAL A 37 -6.09 -4.24 -13.85
C VAL A 37 -7.21 -3.26 -14.15
N GLU A 38 -8.43 -3.77 -14.35
CA GLU A 38 -9.57 -2.90 -14.48
C GLU A 38 -9.87 -2.20 -13.17
N SER A 39 -10.27 -0.93 -13.25
CA SER A 39 -10.72 -0.20 -12.08
C SER A 39 -11.93 -0.91 -11.47
N ASP A 40 -11.91 -1.09 -10.16
CA ASP A 40 -12.96 -1.80 -9.45
C ASP A 40 -13.45 -0.97 -8.27
N MET A 41 -14.55 -0.25 -8.47
CA MET A 41 -15.08 0.64 -7.43
C MET A 41 -15.64 -0.13 -6.24
N GLU A 42 -16.16 -1.33 -6.45
CA GLU A 42 -16.66 -2.13 -5.34
C GLU A 42 -15.52 -2.59 -4.45
N GLU A 43 -14.42 -3.01 -5.04
CA GLU A 43 -13.22 -3.37 -4.26
C GLU A 43 -12.64 -2.16 -3.55
N ALA A 44 -12.62 -1.00 -4.21
CA ALA A 44 -12.16 0.24 -3.59
C ALA A 44 -12.99 0.58 -2.33
N LYS A 45 -14.30 0.40 -2.42
CA LYS A 45 -15.19 0.62 -1.27
C LYS A 45 -14.93 -0.38 -0.14
N ARG A 46 -14.59 -1.62 -0.47
CA ARG A 46 -14.24 -2.62 0.53
C ARG A 46 -12.98 -2.21 1.31
N HIS A 47 -12.00 -1.65 0.62
CA HIS A 47 -10.79 -1.14 1.29
C HIS A 47 -11.12 0.03 2.20
N ILE A 48 -12.02 0.92 1.80
CA ILE A 48 -12.46 2.03 2.67
C ILE A 48 -13.18 1.48 3.91
N ALA A 49 -14.02 0.47 3.75
CA ALA A 49 -14.70 -0.14 4.89
C ALA A 49 -13.69 -0.73 5.88
N LYS A 50 -12.63 -1.37 5.37
CA LYS A 50 -11.55 -1.88 6.24
C LYS A 50 -10.81 -0.75 6.94
N ALA A 51 -10.57 0.37 6.24
CA ALA A 51 -9.93 1.53 6.84
C ALA A 51 -10.77 2.09 7.97
N GLU A 52 -12.08 2.24 7.76
CA GLU A 52 -12.99 2.73 8.78
C GLU A 52 -13.01 1.81 10.00
N HIS A 53 -13.03 0.50 9.78
CA HIS A 53 -13.00 -0.49 10.86
C HIS A 53 -11.72 -0.36 11.69
N ASN A 54 -10.56 -0.25 11.02
CA ASN A 54 -9.29 -0.09 11.73
C ASN A 54 -9.22 1.23 12.49
N LEU A 55 -9.81 2.29 11.94
CA LEU A 55 -9.86 3.58 12.62
C LEU A 55 -10.70 3.52 13.90
N ILE A 56 -11.83 2.83 13.85
CA ILE A 56 -12.68 2.63 15.04
C ILE A 56 -11.90 1.88 16.11
N ILE A 57 -11.18 0.84 15.74
CA ILE A 57 -10.34 0.09 16.68
C ILE A 57 -9.28 1.00 17.30
N ALA A 58 -8.61 1.82 16.47
CA ALA A 58 -7.58 2.73 16.94
C ALA A 58 -8.15 3.73 17.96
N GLU A 59 -9.32 4.30 17.67
CA GLU A 59 -9.98 5.25 18.58
C GLU A 59 -10.34 4.58 19.91
N TYR A 60 -10.84 3.35 19.85
CA TYR A 60 -11.18 2.58 21.05
C TYR A 60 -9.93 2.35 21.92
N LEU A 61 -8.82 1.98 21.31
CA LEU A 61 -7.57 1.75 22.02
C LEU A 61 -7.03 3.04 22.64
N ILE A 62 -7.08 4.14 21.91
CA ILE A 62 -6.62 5.45 22.41
C ILE A 62 -7.47 5.87 23.61
N ASN A 63 -8.79 5.75 23.51
CA ASN A 63 -9.71 6.14 24.59
C ASN A 63 -9.55 5.25 25.81
N GLY A 64 -9.12 4.00 25.63
CA GLY A 64 -8.85 3.07 26.71
C GLY A 64 -7.46 3.19 27.34
N GLY A 65 -6.65 4.14 26.88
CA GLY A 65 -5.30 4.34 27.41
C GLY A 65 -4.24 3.48 26.73
N PHE A 66 -4.55 2.84 25.61
CA PHE A 66 -3.62 1.97 24.88
C PHE A 66 -3.14 2.62 23.60
N THR A 67 -2.68 3.87 23.70
CA THR A 67 -2.26 4.67 22.55
C THR A 67 -1.17 3.98 21.74
N ASP A 68 -0.17 3.41 22.40
CA ASP A 68 0.93 2.72 21.73
C ASP A 68 0.44 1.50 20.94
N ALA A 69 -0.57 0.80 21.45
CA ALA A 69 -1.16 -0.34 20.73
C ALA A 69 -1.97 0.09 19.50
N SER A 70 -2.41 1.34 19.46
CA SER A 70 -3.20 1.85 18.33
C SER A 70 -2.38 2.15 17.07
N VAL A 71 -1.06 2.25 17.19
CA VAL A 71 -0.18 2.68 16.08
C VAL A 71 -0.34 1.77 14.86
N GLY A 72 -0.38 0.45 15.09
CA GLY A 72 -0.55 -0.50 14.00
C GLY A 72 -1.88 -0.33 13.26
N ASN A 73 -2.95 -0.06 13.99
CA ASN A 73 -4.26 0.15 13.38
C ASN A 73 -4.32 1.46 12.60
N ILE A 74 -3.64 2.52 13.06
CA ILE A 74 -3.56 3.79 12.35
C ILE A 74 -2.79 3.58 11.04
N PHE A 75 -1.66 2.89 11.10
CA PHE A 75 -0.87 2.56 9.92
C PHE A 75 -1.70 1.77 8.90
N TYR A 76 -2.42 0.76 9.37
CA TYR A 76 -3.26 -0.08 8.52
C TYR A 76 -4.40 0.71 7.89
N THR A 77 -4.97 1.66 8.64
CA THR A 77 -6.00 2.55 8.11
C THR A 77 -5.48 3.31 6.90
N MET A 78 -4.30 3.91 7.02
CA MET A 78 -3.66 4.64 5.92
C MET A 78 -3.39 3.72 4.73
N TYR A 79 -2.86 2.54 5.01
CA TYR A 79 -2.54 1.58 3.96
C TYR A 79 -3.79 1.15 3.19
N GLN A 80 -4.89 0.88 3.87
CA GLN A 80 -6.16 0.51 3.22
C GLN A 80 -6.68 1.66 2.36
N CYS A 81 -6.49 2.90 2.77
CA CYS A 81 -6.84 4.06 1.94
C CYS A 81 -6.01 4.08 0.66
N PHE A 82 -4.72 3.80 0.75
CA PHE A 82 -3.85 3.73 -0.42
C PHE A 82 -4.27 2.60 -1.35
N LEU A 83 -4.64 1.44 -0.81
CA LEU A 83 -5.13 0.32 -1.61
C LEU A 83 -6.43 0.67 -2.32
N SER A 84 -7.31 1.43 -1.67
CA SER A 84 -8.54 1.91 -2.29
C SER A 84 -8.23 2.80 -3.49
N ILE A 85 -7.29 3.73 -3.33
CA ILE A 85 -6.85 4.62 -4.41
C ILE A 85 -6.27 3.78 -5.56
N ALA A 86 -5.38 2.84 -5.24
CA ALA A 86 -4.77 1.98 -6.26
C ALA A 86 -5.82 1.22 -7.06
N THR A 87 -6.79 0.63 -6.37
CA THR A 87 -7.87 -0.12 -6.99
C THR A 87 -8.72 0.78 -7.91
N LYS A 88 -9.00 1.99 -7.45
CA LYS A 88 -9.75 2.97 -8.24
C LYS A 88 -9.03 3.32 -9.54
N PHE A 89 -7.71 3.43 -9.49
CA PHE A 89 -6.93 3.79 -10.67
C PHE A 89 -6.49 2.58 -11.50
N GLY A 90 -6.97 1.40 -11.15
CA GLY A 90 -6.74 0.20 -11.97
C GLY A 90 -5.41 -0.48 -11.72
N TYR A 91 -5.02 -0.58 -10.46
CA TYR A 91 -3.79 -1.28 -10.05
C TYR A 91 -4.08 -2.28 -8.95
N ASP A 92 -3.46 -3.46 -9.06
CA ASP A 92 -3.41 -4.43 -7.99
C ASP A 92 -2.01 -4.39 -7.38
N THR A 93 -1.91 -4.22 -6.07
CA THR A 93 -0.62 -4.07 -5.39
C THR A 93 -0.30 -5.31 -4.56
N GLY A 94 0.96 -5.72 -4.61
CA GLY A 94 1.44 -6.90 -3.91
C GLY A 94 2.40 -6.63 -2.76
N ASN A 95 2.80 -5.38 -2.52
CA ASN A 95 3.59 -5.04 -1.34
C ASN A 95 3.47 -3.56 -0.99
N GLN A 96 3.90 -3.21 0.22
CA GLN A 96 3.77 -1.85 0.75
C GLN A 96 4.63 -0.84 0.02
N THR A 97 5.86 -1.20 -0.29
CA THR A 97 6.81 -0.30 -0.96
C THR A 97 6.30 0.11 -2.34
N CYS A 98 5.77 -0.86 -3.09
CA CYS A 98 5.21 -0.58 -4.42
C CYS A 98 3.92 0.24 -4.33
N THR A 99 3.11 0.01 -3.30
CA THR A 99 1.91 0.81 -3.07
C THR A 99 2.28 2.28 -2.83
N LEU A 100 3.28 2.51 -1.99
CA LEU A 100 3.74 3.87 -1.70
C LEU A 100 4.32 4.54 -2.94
N ALA A 101 5.13 3.82 -3.72
CA ALA A 101 5.68 4.35 -4.98
C ALA A 101 4.56 4.75 -5.95
N LEU A 102 3.50 3.94 -6.02
CA LEU A 102 2.35 4.25 -6.86
C LEU A 102 1.65 5.53 -6.40
N MET A 103 1.48 5.70 -5.09
CA MET A 103 0.87 6.92 -4.55
C MET A 103 1.69 8.16 -4.90
N GLU A 104 3.01 8.09 -4.75
CA GLU A 104 3.89 9.20 -5.12
C GLU A 104 3.80 9.51 -6.62
N TYR A 105 3.77 8.48 -7.44
CA TYR A 105 3.65 8.62 -8.89
C TYR A 105 2.33 9.28 -9.28
N LEU A 106 1.21 8.83 -8.72
CA LEU A 106 -0.10 9.40 -9.00
C LEU A 106 -0.18 10.86 -8.55
N LYS A 107 0.46 11.20 -7.43
CA LYS A 107 0.54 12.59 -6.97
C LYS A 107 1.34 13.46 -7.94
N GLU A 108 2.48 12.97 -8.41
CA GLU A 108 3.30 13.69 -9.39
C GLU A 108 2.52 13.99 -10.67
N GLN A 109 1.66 13.06 -11.06
CA GLN A 109 0.84 13.23 -12.25
C GLN A 109 -0.40 14.09 -12.02
N GLY A 110 -0.60 14.59 -10.82
CA GLY A 110 -1.74 15.43 -10.48
C GLY A 110 -3.06 14.66 -10.40
N LYS A 111 -3.02 13.34 -10.32
CA LYS A 111 -4.23 12.51 -10.27
C LYS A 111 -4.82 12.41 -8.87
N ILE A 112 -4.00 12.59 -7.85
CA ILE A 112 -4.46 12.62 -6.46
C ILE A 112 -3.81 13.81 -5.76
N ASN A 113 -4.47 14.24 -4.68
CA ASN A 113 -3.97 15.31 -3.83
C ASN A 113 -3.73 14.73 -2.44
N LEU A 114 -2.47 14.48 -2.11
CA LEU A 114 -2.09 13.86 -0.85
C LEU A 114 -0.95 14.66 -0.24
N ASP A 115 -1.11 15.06 1.03
CA ASP A 115 -0.11 15.85 1.74
C ASP A 115 1.17 15.04 1.93
N ASP A 116 2.33 15.71 1.77
CA ASP A 116 3.64 15.07 1.92
C ASP A 116 3.85 14.44 3.29
N LYS A 117 3.19 14.97 4.33
CA LYS A 117 3.33 14.41 5.69
C LYS A 117 2.90 12.96 5.78
N PHE A 118 1.92 12.55 4.97
CA PHE A 118 1.47 11.14 4.96
C PHE A 118 2.55 10.23 4.40
N PHE A 119 3.26 10.68 3.37
CA PHE A 119 4.38 9.91 2.82
C PHE A 119 5.50 9.77 3.84
N LYS A 120 5.83 10.84 4.56
CA LYS A 120 6.86 10.79 5.59
C LYS A 120 6.49 9.84 6.72
N TYR A 121 5.25 9.92 7.18
CA TYR A 121 4.76 9.05 8.25
C TYR A 121 4.84 7.58 7.82
N PHE A 122 4.34 7.26 6.64
CA PHE A 122 4.30 5.89 6.12
C PHE A 122 5.71 5.32 5.93
N LYS A 123 6.61 6.12 5.36
CA LYS A 123 8.01 5.72 5.17
C LYS A 123 8.73 5.50 6.50
N TYR A 124 8.47 6.36 7.46
CA TYR A 124 9.10 6.26 8.78
C TYR A 124 8.76 4.93 9.45
N GLU A 125 7.48 4.56 9.45
CA GLU A 125 7.04 3.30 10.06
C GLU A 125 7.63 2.10 9.33
N ASP A 126 7.64 2.13 8.00
CA ASP A 126 8.20 1.07 7.18
C ASP A 126 9.71 0.92 7.42
N GLU A 127 10.44 2.03 7.43
CA GLU A 127 11.88 2.04 7.69
C GLU A 127 12.19 1.56 9.11
N GLY A 128 11.39 1.94 10.08
CA GLY A 128 11.53 1.49 11.45
C GLY A 128 11.42 -0.02 11.56
N ASP A 129 10.39 -0.59 10.93
CA ASP A 129 10.21 -2.03 10.87
C ASP A 129 11.36 -2.71 10.14
N GLY A 130 11.78 -2.14 9.02
CA GLY A 130 12.90 -2.66 8.24
C GLY A 130 14.20 -2.66 9.02
N LYS A 131 14.47 -1.59 9.73
CA LYS A 131 15.66 -1.47 10.58
C LYS A 131 15.64 -2.50 11.70
N GLY A 132 14.49 -2.70 12.32
CA GLY A 132 14.33 -3.72 13.35
C GLY A 132 14.65 -5.11 12.82
N ARG A 133 14.17 -5.43 11.64
CA ARG A 133 14.45 -6.72 11.00
C ARG A 133 15.90 -6.88 10.62
N LYS A 134 16.53 -5.83 10.11
CA LYS A 134 17.94 -5.86 9.69
C LYS A 134 18.90 -6.07 10.86
N LYS A 135 18.53 -5.61 12.04
CA LYS A 135 19.36 -5.77 13.24
C LYS A 135 19.35 -7.18 13.80
N LYS A 136 18.41 -7.98 13.37
CA LYS A 136 18.32 -9.38 13.76
C LYS A 136 19.23 -10.23 12.90
#